data_93b4299a6dee240eb4f08de65e304fce
#
_entry.id   93b4299a6dee240eb4f08de65e304fce
#
_cell.length_a   1.000
_cell.length_b   1.000
_cell.length_c   1.000
_cell.angle_alpha   90.00
_cell.angle_beta   90.00
_cell.angle_gamma   90.00
#
_symmetry.space_group_name_H-M   'P 1'
#
loop_
_entity.id
_entity.type
_entity.pdbx_description
1 polymer ?
#
loop_
_entity_poly.entity_id
_entity_poly.type
_entity_poly.pdbx_seq_one_letter_code
_entity_poly.pdbx_strand_id
1 'polypeptide(L)'
;MAVVFDADFTSPEQWVAGRTSAYPNMGPTNQGDHKLDRLVPAYCPGGVFTATRGFFSRLWNCNLLTTEGSPGGFQLRSGDLLTARVVLPTGTGAWPAIWTWRDGDNEVDVFEYHPDHPDLLEFSNHLAGTNSYWHGSSDGVAPGATVQVSTRFGADSVDWYVGDTLCFADGAGVGTDWSAYLIVNLSVSDGTYHPAPSFWGPRRLSWTCQSLQVER
;
A
#
# COMPACT_ATOMS: atom_id res chain seq x y z
N MET A 1 7.15 16.35 -16.51
CA MET A 1 6.87 16.39 -15.06
C MET A 1 8.21 16.28 -14.33
N ALA A 2 8.35 16.88 -13.15
CA ALA A 2 9.57 16.78 -12.36
C ALA A 2 9.34 15.81 -11.19
N VAL A 3 10.37 15.05 -10.81
CA VAL A 3 10.32 14.21 -9.60
C VAL A 3 10.27 15.14 -8.37
N VAL A 4 9.20 15.03 -7.60
CA VAL A 4 8.96 15.81 -6.38
C VAL A 4 9.11 14.96 -5.10
N PHE A 5 9.13 13.65 -5.25
CA PHE A 5 9.40 12.69 -4.18
C PHE A 5 10.09 11.46 -4.76
N ASP A 6 11.16 11.02 -4.12
CA ASP A 6 11.91 9.80 -4.43
C ASP A 6 12.18 9.09 -3.11
N ALA A 7 11.59 7.92 -2.94
CA ALA A 7 11.51 7.25 -1.64
C ALA A 7 12.85 6.66 -1.20
N ASP A 8 13.38 7.14 -0.07
CA ASP A 8 14.36 6.45 0.75
C ASP A 8 13.66 5.84 1.97
N PHE A 9 13.36 4.55 1.91
CA PHE A 9 12.62 3.82 2.96
C PHE A 9 13.37 3.70 4.30
N THR A 10 14.53 4.36 4.44
CA THR A 10 15.30 4.47 5.68
C THR A 10 15.31 5.89 6.25
N SER A 11 14.80 6.87 5.51
CA SER A 11 14.85 8.27 5.86
C SER A 11 13.80 8.68 6.89
N PRO A 12 14.19 9.08 8.12
CA PRO A 12 13.25 9.66 9.09
C PRO A 12 12.72 11.03 8.67
N GLU A 13 13.35 11.69 7.70
CA GLU A 13 12.88 12.94 7.13
C GLU A 13 11.63 12.72 6.26
N GLN A 14 11.60 11.58 5.55
CA GLN A 14 10.49 11.25 4.64
C GLN A 14 9.38 10.45 5.33
N TRP A 15 9.72 9.63 6.33
CA TRP A 15 8.79 8.64 6.86
C TRP A 15 8.67 8.65 8.38
N VAL A 16 7.46 8.36 8.83
CA VAL A 16 7.15 7.88 10.18
C VAL A 16 6.86 6.39 10.11
N ALA A 17 7.50 5.59 10.96
CA ALA A 17 7.34 4.14 10.99
C ALA A 17 6.39 3.67 12.10
N GLY A 18 5.55 2.68 11.79
CA GLY A 18 4.79 1.91 12.77
C GLY A 18 3.53 2.59 13.31
N ARG A 19 3.01 3.61 12.64
CA ARG A 19 1.74 4.25 12.99
C ARG A 19 1.10 4.92 11.78
N THR A 20 -0.21 5.12 11.83
CA THR A 20 -0.97 5.95 10.89
C THR A 20 -2.29 6.36 11.52
N SER A 21 -2.83 7.52 11.17
CA SER A 21 -4.16 7.97 11.61
C SER A 21 -5.31 7.18 10.97
N ALA A 22 -5.03 6.42 9.89
CA ALA A 22 -5.99 5.50 9.29
C ALA A 22 -6.38 4.35 10.23
N TYR A 23 -5.49 3.95 11.15
CA TYR A 23 -5.78 2.89 12.12
C TYR A 23 -6.42 3.44 13.40
N PRO A 24 -7.35 2.70 14.03
CA PRO A 24 -8.00 3.14 15.26
C PRO A 24 -6.99 3.57 16.33
N ASN A 25 -7.20 4.73 16.91
CA ASN A 25 -6.30 5.33 17.92
C ASN A 25 -4.83 5.46 17.47
N MET A 26 -4.59 5.63 16.18
CA MET A 26 -3.26 5.73 15.55
C MET A 26 -2.39 4.46 15.74
N GLY A 27 -2.98 3.31 15.68
CA GLY A 27 -2.31 2.01 15.80
C GLY A 27 -2.12 1.60 17.19
N PRO A 28 -1.41 0.53 17.66
CA PRO A 28 -0.49 -0.31 16.89
C PRO A 28 -1.15 -1.54 16.26
N THR A 29 -2.46 -1.69 16.32
CA THR A 29 -3.16 -2.87 15.78
C THR A 29 -4.35 -2.46 14.94
N ASN A 30 -4.63 -3.21 13.88
CA ASN A 30 -5.78 -3.00 13.00
C ASN A 30 -6.67 -4.27 12.88
N GLN A 31 -7.00 -4.88 13.99
CA GLN A 31 -7.81 -6.11 14.01
C GLN A 31 -9.25 -5.90 13.54
N GLY A 32 -9.76 -4.67 13.62
CA GLY A 32 -11.13 -4.34 13.20
C GLY A 32 -11.32 -4.31 11.69
N ASP A 33 -10.22 -4.38 10.91
CA ASP A 33 -10.19 -4.29 9.46
C ASP A 33 -9.67 -5.60 8.83
N HIS A 34 -10.04 -6.74 9.41
CA HIS A 34 -9.71 -8.08 8.92
C HIS A 34 -8.21 -8.36 8.78
N LYS A 35 -7.37 -7.68 9.58
CA LYS A 35 -5.91 -7.78 9.58
C LYS A 35 -5.39 -8.27 10.93
N LEU A 36 -4.27 -9.01 10.90
CA LEU A 36 -3.57 -9.52 12.08
C LEU A 36 -2.39 -8.62 12.50
N ASP A 37 -2.44 -7.37 12.13
CA ASP A 37 -1.32 -6.46 12.24
C ASP A 37 -1.07 -5.99 13.66
N ARG A 38 0.23 -5.95 14.01
CA ARG A 38 0.79 -5.11 15.05
C ARG A 38 1.89 -4.29 14.40
N LEU A 39 1.69 -3.00 14.27
CA LEU A 39 2.68 -2.13 13.66
C LEU A 39 3.91 -1.98 14.56
N VAL A 40 5.08 -2.01 13.94
CA VAL A 40 6.37 -1.83 14.62
C VAL A 40 7.12 -0.61 14.07
N PRO A 41 7.78 0.20 14.94
CA PRO A 41 8.48 1.41 14.52
C PRO A 41 9.84 1.06 13.88
N ALA A 42 9.80 0.42 12.71
CA ALA A 42 10.99 -0.02 11.98
C ALA A 42 10.94 0.43 10.53
N TYR A 43 12.01 1.03 10.06
CA TYR A 43 12.25 1.38 8.67
C TYR A 43 12.50 0.15 7.81
N CYS A 44 12.46 0.32 6.48
CA CYS A 44 12.50 -0.77 5.51
C CYS A 44 13.73 -0.65 4.58
N PRO A 45 14.97 -0.97 5.06
CA PRO A 45 16.16 -0.90 4.24
C PRO A 45 16.01 -1.71 2.94
N GLY A 46 16.40 -1.11 1.81
CA GLY A 46 16.24 -1.70 0.49
C GLY A 46 14.79 -1.87 0.05
N GLY A 47 13.85 -1.16 0.71
CA GLY A 47 12.41 -1.26 0.42
C GLY A 47 11.79 -2.60 0.83
N VAL A 48 12.43 -3.38 1.73
CA VAL A 48 11.94 -4.69 2.16
C VAL A 48 10.99 -4.53 3.34
N PHE A 49 9.70 -4.69 3.08
CA PHE A 49 8.65 -4.72 4.09
C PHE A 49 8.45 -6.15 4.61
N THR A 50 8.38 -6.31 5.91
CA THR A 50 8.26 -7.63 6.53
C THR A 50 7.11 -7.67 7.53
N ALA A 51 6.50 -8.84 7.63
CA ALA A 51 5.63 -9.21 8.73
C ALA A 51 6.19 -10.46 9.41
N THR A 52 6.36 -10.40 10.73
CA THR A 52 6.95 -11.50 11.51
C THR A 52 6.05 -11.87 12.68
N ARG A 53 6.03 -13.16 13.03
CA ARG A 53 5.19 -13.68 14.10
C ARG A 53 6.00 -14.51 15.09
N GLY A 54 5.78 -14.28 16.40
CA GLY A 54 6.27 -15.17 17.46
C GLY A 54 5.59 -16.55 17.45
N PHE A 55 6.19 -17.53 18.11
CA PHE A 55 5.74 -18.94 18.05
C PHE A 55 4.27 -19.14 18.47
N PHE A 56 3.82 -18.43 19.48
CA PHE A 56 2.46 -18.54 20.03
C PHE A 56 1.60 -17.28 19.77
N SER A 57 2.10 -16.31 19.01
CA SER A 57 1.35 -15.10 18.71
C SER A 57 0.38 -15.33 17.55
N ARG A 58 -0.82 -14.77 17.66
CA ARG A 58 -1.73 -14.61 16.52
C ARG A 58 -1.41 -13.35 15.72
N LEU A 59 -0.88 -12.31 16.39
CA LEU A 59 -0.54 -11.06 15.76
C LEU A 59 0.83 -11.13 15.09
N TRP A 60 0.94 -10.42 13.99
CA TRP A 60 2.14 -10.25 13.20
C TRP A 60 2.72 -8.85 13.42
N ASN A 61 4.02 -8.78 13.68
CA ASN A 61 4.75 -7.52 13.70
C ASN A 61 4.99 -7.07 12.27
N CYS A 62 4.25 -6.04 11.83
CA CYS A 62 4.17 -5.57 10.45
C CYS A 62 4.88 -4.23 10.28
N ASN A 63 5.60 -4.06 9.16
CA ASN A 63 6.11 -2.76 8.78
C ASN A 63 5.03 -1.91 8.11
N LEU A 64 4.96 -0.66 8.52
CA LEU A 64 4.23 0.41 7.86
C LEU A 64 5.06 1.68 7.91
N LEU A 65 5.16 2.37 6.80
CA LEU A 65 5.73 3.70 6.67
C LEU A 65 4.67 4.66 6.15
N THR A 66 4.58 5.84 6.75
CA THR A 66 3.72 6.92 6.28
C THR A 66 4.48 8.23 6.20
N THR A 67 4.12 9.09 5.25
CA THR A 67 4.63 10.47 5.21
C THR A 67 3.89 11.39 6.18
N GLU A 68 2.81 10.91 6.81
CA GLU A 68 2.05 11.64 7.83
C GLU A 68 2.91 11.89 9.08
N GLY A 69 3.08 13.17 9.41
CA GLY A 69 3.84 13.58 10.61
C GLY A 69 5.36 13.42 10.49
N SER A 70 5.88 13.09 9.29
CA SER A 70 7.32 13.19 9.04
C SER A 70 7.75 14.66 8.91
N PRO A 71 9.03 15.00 9.17
CA PRO A 71 9.51 16.38 9.01
C PRO A 71 9.30 16.91 7.60
N GLY A 72 9.48 16.09 6.56
CA GLY A 72 9.23 16.47 5.17
C GLY A 72 7.75 16.65 4.83
N GLY A 73 6.85 16.00 5.58
CA GLY A 73 5.39 16.18 5.49
C GLY A 73 4.82 16.03 4.06
N PHE A 74 5.43 15.15 3.24
CA PHE A 74 5.06 14.99 1.84
C PHE A 74 3.60 14.54 1.71
N GLN A 75 2.87 15.18 0.78
CA GLN A 75 1.52 14.79 0.38
C GLN A 75 1.44 14.69 -1.14
N LEU A 76 0.80 13.63 -1.59
CA LEU A 76 0.29 13.53 -2.96
C LEU A 76 -0.79 14.59 -3.17
N ARG A 77 -0.93 15.05 -4.42
CA ARG A 77 -1.92 16.06 -4.83
C ARG A 77 -2.59 15.66 -6.14
N SER A 78 -3.70 16.30 -6.40
CA SER A 78 -4.33 16.23 -7.74
C SER A 78 -3.32 16.59 -8.84
N GLY A 79 -3.26 15.77 -9.89
CA GLY A 79 -2.32 15.87 -11.00
C GLY A 79 -1.03 15.07 -10.87
N ASP A 80 -0.68 14.58 -9.68
CA ASP A 80 0.53 13.78 -9.47
C ASP A 80 0.44 12.42 -10.16
N LEU A 81 1.61 11.91 -10.58
CA LEU A 81 1.81 10.54 -11.03
C LEU A 81 2.74 9.83 -10.04
N LEU A 82 2.24 8.83 -9.33
CA LEU A 82 3.06 7.92 -8.54
C LEU A 82 3.44 6.72 -9.41
N THR A 83 4.71 6.33 -9.39
CA THR A 83 5.21 5.11 -10.01
C THR A 83 6.03 4.32 -9.01
N ALA A 84 5.73 3.04 -8.87
CA ALA A 84 6.46 2.12 -8.01
C ALA A 84 6.84 0.84 -8.74
N ARG A 85 8.04 0.34 -8.46
CA ARG A 85 8.51 -0.98 -8.90
C ARG A 85 8.53 -1.91 -7.70
N VAL A 86 7.75 -2.97 -7.75
CA VAL A 86 7.51 -3.86 -6.61
C VAL A 86 7.82 -5.30 -6.94
N VAL A 87 8.28 -6.07 -5.94
CA VAL A 87 8.38 -7.54 -6.01
C VAL A 87 7.26 -8.10 -5.14
N LEU A 88 6.31 -8.78 -5.77
CA LEU A 88 5.12 -9.29 -5.12
C LEU A 88 5.44 -10.42 -4.13
N PRO A 89 4.74 -10.52 -2.98
CA PRO A 89 4.95 -11.61 -2.04
C PRO A 89 4.50 -12.96 -2.59
N THR A 90 5.05 -14.04 -2.02
CA THR A 90 4.68 -15.42 -2.35
C THR A 90 3.92 -16.11 -1.23
N GLY A 91 3.92 -15.55 -0.03
CA GLY A 91 3.37 -16.20 1.16
C GLY A 91 1.89 -15.95 1.36
N THR A 92 1.11 -17.02 1.54
CA THR A 92 -0.32 -16.92 1.86
C THR A 92 -0.58 -15.98 3.03
N GLY A 93 -1.58 -15.13 2.88
CA GLY A 93 -1.99 -14.13 3.86
C GLY A 93 -1.18 -12.84 3.86
N ALA A 94 -0.14 -12.73 3.01
CA ALA A 94 0.53 -11.45 2.78
C ALA A 94 -0.40 -10.48 2.06
N TRP A 95 -0.47 -9.25 2.55
CA TRP A 95 -1.31 -8.17 2.02
C TRP A 95 -0.48 -6.88 1.93
N PRO A 96 0.39 -6.76 0.91
CA PRO A 96 1.12 -5.52 0.63
C PRO A 96 0.19 -4.48 0.07
N ALA A 97 0.43 -3.21 0.43
CA ALA A 97 -0.28 -2.08 -0.13
C ALA A 97 0.61 -0.85 -0.30
N ILE A 98 0.33 -0.06 -1.32
CA ILE A 98 0.71 1.34 -1.46
C ILE A 98 -0.61 2.11 -1.60
N TRP A 99 -0.85 3.05 -0.71
CA TRP A 99 -2.11 3.76 -0.62
C TRP A 99 -1.97 5.14 -0.02
N THR A 100 -3.05 5.88 0.01
CA THR A 100 -3.09 7.23 0.56
C THR A 100 -4.06 7.33 1.72
N TRP A 101 -3.81 8.26 2.62
CA TRP A 101 -4.74 8.56 3.71
C TRP A 101 -4.67 10.01 4.15
N ARG A 102 -5.82 10.55 4.49
CA ARG A 102 -5.97 11.81 5.22
C ARG A 102 -7.34 11.80 5.90
N ASP A 103 -7.48 12.53 7.00
CA ASP A 103 -8.75 12.67 7.71
C ASP A 103 -9.93 12.91 6.75
N GLY A 104 -11.03 12.16 6.91
CA GLY A 104 -12.23 12.28 6.09
C GLY A 104 -12.25 11.36 4.87
N ASP A 105 -11.67 10.14 4.98
CA ASP A 105 -11.72 9.08 3.97
C ASP A 105 -11.06 9.46 2.62
N ASN A 106 -9.92 10.12 2.67
CA ASN A 106 -9.13 10.45 1.47
C ASN A 106 -8.21 9.28 1.08
N GLU A 107 -8.79 8.11 0.90
CA GLU A 107 -8.09 6.87 0.59
C GLU A 107 -8.18 6.54 -0.90
N VAL A 108 -7.02 6.38 -1.51
CA VAL A 108 -6.85 5.81 -2.85
C VAL A 108 -5.79 4.72 -2.75
N ASP A 109 -6.15 3.49 -3.12
CA ASP A 109 -5.20 2.39 -3.19
C ASP A 109 -4.51 2.40 -4.55
N VAL A 110 -3.19 2.63 -4.53
CA VAL A 110 -2.33 2.54 -5.70
C VAL A 110 -2.26 1.10 -6.16
N PHE A 111 -2.11 0.17 -5.23
CA PHE A 111 -2.36 -1.26 -5.42
C PHE A 111 -2.46 -1.97 -4.08
N GLU A 112 -3.18 -3.09 -4.08
CA GLU A 112 -3.13 -4.17 -3.12
C GLU A 112 -2.90 -5.49 -3.85
N TYR A 113 -2.36 -6.49 -3.15
CA TYR A 113 -2.10 -7.80 -3.74
C TYR A 113 -2.28 -8.93 -2.73
N HIS A 114 -2.85 -10.03 -3.19
CA HIS A 114 -3.09 -11.24 -2.39
C HIS A 114 -2.60 -12.48 -3.15
N PRO A 115 -1.65 -13.26 -2.58
CA PRO A 115 -1.08 -14.42 -3.27
C PRO A 115 -2.07 -15.56 -3.57
N ASP A 116 -3.25 -15.57 -2.96
CA ASP A 116 -4.33 -16.51 -3.26
C ASP A 116 -5.08 -16.18 -4.56
N HIS A 117 -4.98 -14.91 -5.02
CA HIS A 117 -5.39 -14.46 -6.34
C HIS A 117 -4.15 -14.03 -7.13
N PRO A 118 -3.35 -15.00 -7.63
CA PRO A 118 -1.96 -14.77 -8.00
C PRO A 118 -1.74 -13.85 -9.20
N ASP A 119 -2.75 -13.66 -10.03
CA ASP A 119 -2.72 -12.86 -11.25
C ASP A 119 -3.53 -11.56 -11.14
N LEU A 120 -4.00 -11.20 -9.92
CA LEU A 120 -4.84 -10.03 -9.69
C LEU A 120 -4.11 -8.95 -8.90
N LEU A 121 -4.34 -7.70 -9.25
CA LEU A 121 -4.11 -6.51 -8.42
C LEU A 121 -5.43 -5.83 -8.12
N GLU A 122 -5.54 -5.23 -6.95
CA GLU A 122 -6.72 -4.48 -6.52
C GLU A 122 -6.38 -2.99 -6.49
N PHE A 123 -7.27 -2.19 -7.04
CA PHE A 123 -7.18 -0.73 -7.11
C PHE A 123 -8.49 -0.14 -6.62
N SER A 124 -8.45 0.90 -5.80
CA SER A 124 -9.67 1.52 -5.33
C SER A 124 -9.54 3.02 -5.07
N ASN A 125 -10.66 3.71 -5.14
CA ASN A 125 -10.81 5.09 -4.73
C ASN A 125 -11.98 5.18 -3.74
N HIS A 126 -11.65 5.42 -2.46
CA HIS A 126 -12.61 5.47 -1.35
C HIS A 126 -12.91 6.89 -0.91
N LEU A 127 -12.79 7.89 -1.79
CA LEU A 127 -13.13 9.26 -1.45
C LEU A 127 -14.62 9.37 -1.09
N ALA A 128 -14.94 10.30 -0.20
CA ALA A 128 -16.29 10.50 0.32
C ALA A 128 -17.35 10.48 -0.78
N GLY A 129 -18.22 9.47 -0.75
CA GLY A 129 -19.28 9.25 -1.74
C GLY A 129 -18.84 8.61 -3.05
N THR A 130 -17.56 8.29 -3.23
CA THR A 130 -17.02 7.63 -4.41
C THR A 130 -16.34 6.33 -3.99
N ASN A 131 -16.75 5.23 -4.61
CA ASN A 131 -16.18 3.91 -4.37
C ASN A 131 -15.99 3.23 -5.72
N SER A 132 -14.77 3.26 -6.21
CA SER A 132 -14.39 2.62 -7.47
C SER A 132 -13.41 1.52 -7.18
N TYR A 133 -13.65 0.34 -7.73
CA TYR A 133 -12.91 -0.85 -7.40
C TYR A 133 -12.65 -1.70 -8.63
N TRP A 134 -11.45 -2.17 -8.80
CA TRP A 134 -11.07 -3.04 -9.90
C TRP A 134 -10.30 -4.25 -9.39
N HIS A 135 -10.73 -5.40 -9.88
CA HIS A 135 -10.02 -6.65 -9.81
C HIS A 135 -9.86 -7.19 -11.22
N GLY A 136 -8.69 -7.49 -11.64
CA GLY A 136 -8.49 -8.04 -12.96
C GLY A 136 -7.13 -8.68 -13.12
N SER A 137 -7.05 -9.68 -13.99
CA SER A 137 -5.76 -10.26 -14.37
C SER A 137 -4.95 -9.24 -15.14
N SER A 138 -3.68 -9.11 -14.79
CA SER A 138 -2.71 -8.29 -15.50
C SER A 138 -1.53 -9.14 -15.94
N ASP A 139 -1.08 -8.96 -17.18
CA ASP A 139 0.10 -9.66 -17.70
C ASP A 139 1.33 -9.39 -16.83
N GLY A 140 2.01 -10.46 -16.45
CA GLY A 140 3.22 -10.39 -15.61
C GLY A 140 2.97 -10.28 -14.11
N VAL A 141 1.71 -10.22 -13.65
CA VAL A 141 1.37 -10.31 -12.22
C VAL A 141 1.40 -11.76 -11.78
N ALA A 142 2.28 -12.09 -10.85
CA ALA A 142 2.41 -13.42 -10.26
C ALA A 142 3.17 -13.34 -8.92
N PRO A 143 3.01 -14.30 -8.00
CA PRO A 143 3.81 -14.38 -6.79
C PRO A 143 5.31 -14.36 -7.10
N GLY A 144 6.05 -13.44 -6.48
CA GLY A 144 7.48 -13.25 -6.70
C GLY A 144 7.84 -12.47 -7.97
N ALA A 145 6.88 -12.09 -8.80
CA ALA A 145 7.14 -11.27 -9.97
C ALA A 145 7.54 -9.84 -9.58
N THR A 146 8.33 -9.21 -10.43
CA THR A 146 8.59 -7.77 -10.36
C THR A 146 7.62 -7.05 -11.28
N VAL A 147 6.81 -6.16 -10.71
CA VAL A 147 5.77 -5.41 -11.42
C VAL A 147 6.02 -3.92 -11.25
N GLN A 148 5.78 -3.15 -12.29
CA GLN A 148 5.65 -1.69 -12.18
C GLN A 148 4.17 -1.33 -12.10
N VAL A 149 3.79 -0.62 -11.06
CA VAL A 149 2.46 -0.04 -10.88
C VAL A 149 2.57 1.47 -10.92
N SER A 150 1.61 2.14 -11.55
CA SER A 150 1.56 3.60 -11.57
C SER A 150 0.12 4.07 -11.40
N THR A 151 -0.05 5.18 -10.70
CA THR A 151 -1.37 5.80 -10.48
C THR A 151 -1.27 7.30 -10.73
N ARG A 152 -2.10 7.79 -11.64
CA ARG A 152 -2.31 9.22 -11.86
C ARG A 152 -3.53 9.68 -11.07
N PHE A 153 -3.32 10.63 -10.18
CA PHE A 153 -4.37 11.20 -9.33
C PHE A 153 -5.01 12.40 -10.04
N GLY A 154 -5.83 12.16 -11.06
CA GLY A 154 -6.50 13.22 -11.79
C GLY A 154 -7.70 13.80 -11.04
N ALA A 155 -8.07 15.06 -11.33
CA ALA A 155 -9.20 15.71 -10.69
C ALA A 155 -10.53 14.99 -10.99
N ASP A 156 -10.69 14.52 -12.23
CA ASP A 156 -11.92 13.92 -12.75
C ASP A 156 -11.80 12.41 -13.01
N SER A 157 -10.61 11.83 -12.85
CA SER A 157 -10.35 10.40 -12.96
C SER A 157 -9.06 10.05 -12.21
N VAL A 158 -9.07 8.96 -11.46
CA VAL A 158 -7.85 8.26 -11.04
C VAL A 158 -7.61 7.15 -12.05
N ASP A 159 -6.38 7.09 -12.56
CA ASP A 159 -6.02 6.13 -13.61
C ASP A 159 -4.89 5.22 -13.10
N TRP A 160 -5.09 3.91 -13.15
CA TRP A 160 -4.12 2.90 -12.72
C TRP A 160 -3.52 2.14 -13.90
N TYR A 161 -2.23 1.94 -13.82
CA TYR A 161 -1.42 1.30 -14.87
C TYR A 161 -0.61 0.14 -14.28
N VAL A 162 -0.44 -0.91 -15.09
CA VAL A 162 0.55 -1.97 -14.88
C VAL A 162 1.51 -1.96 -16.07
N GLY A 163 2.79 -1.68 -15.81
CA GLY A 163 3.71 -1.28 -16.88
C GLY A 163 3.19 -0.03 -17.57
N ASP A 164 3.07 -0.09 -18.90
CA ASP A 164 2.54 0.99 -19.73
C ASP A 164 1.04 0.84 -20.06
N THR A 165 0.39 -0.20 -19.51
CA THR A 165 -1.01 -0.52 -19.81
C THR A 165 -1.94 0.14 -18.80
N LEU A 166 -2.88 0.98 -19.28
CA LEU A 166 -4.00 1.46 -18.47
C LEU A 166 -4.92 0.27 -18.14
N CYS A 167 -5.00 -0.08 -16.85
CA CYS A 167 -5.82 -1.19 -16.37
C CYS A 167 -7.20 -0.73 -15.93
N PHE A 168 -7.27 0.42 -15.26
CA PHE A 168 -8.51 0.97 -14.74
C PHE A 168 -8.47 2.49 -14.72
N ALA A 169 -9.60 3.13 -15.02
CA ALA A 169 -9.85 4.54 -14.87
C ALA A 169 -11.23 4.71 -14.23
N ASP A 170 -11.31 5.36 -13.08
CA ASP A 170 -12.56 5.38 -12.29
C ASP A 170 -13.58 6.42 -12.78
N GLY A 171 -13.13 7.42 -13.57
CA GLY A 171 -13.99 8.49 -14.07
C GLY A 171 -14.60 9.38 -12.99
N ALA A 172 -14.09 9.28 -11.75
CA ALA A 172 -14.55 10.06 -10.59
C ALA A 172 -13.45 11.02 -10.11
N GLY A 173 -12.19 10.55 -10.07
CA GLY A 173 -11.04 11.33 -9.70
C GLY A 173 -10.96 11.67 -8.22
N VAL A 174 -10.02 12.58 -7.88
CA VAL A 174 -9.78 13.02 -6.51
C VAL A 174 -10.23 14.48 -6.24
N GLY A 175 -10.69 15.20 -7.27
CA GLY A 175 -10.97 16.63 -7.18
C GLY A 175 -9.72 17.51 -7.28
N THR A 176 -9.91 18.80 -7.52
CA THR A 176 -8.79 19.74 -7.78
C THR A 176 -7.95 20.05 -6.55
N ASP A 177 -8.56 20.11 -5.37
CA ASP A 177 -7.92 20.56 -4.12
C ASP A 177 -7.50 19.39 -3.22
N TRP A 178 -7.54 18.17 -3.75
CA TRP A 178 -7.19 16.97 -3.00
C TRP A 178 -5.71 16.91 -2.66
N SER A 179 -5.42 16.45 -1.45
CA SER A 179 -4.09 15.97 -1.06
C SER A 179 -4.22 14.90 0.01
N ALA A 180 -3.28 13.96 0.03
CA ALA A 180 -3.23 12.89 1.04
C ALA A 180 -1.80 12.44 1.31
N TYR A 181 -1.57 11.90 2.51
CA TYR A 181 -0.30 11.30 2.88
C TYR A 181 -0.16 9.94 2.21
N LEU A 182 1.07 9.58 1.89
CA LEU A 182 1.43 8.29 1.31
C LEU A 182 1.68 7.27 2.43
N ILE A 183 1.15 6.06 2.24
CA ILE A 183 1.38 4.92 3.12
C ILE A 183 1.88 3.74 2.28
N VAL A 184 2.86 3.02 2.82
CA VAL A 184 3.41 1.78 2.26
C VAL A 184 3.52 0.76 3.39
N ASN A 185 2.93 -0.41 3.24
CA ASN A 185 2.92 -1.40 4.30
C ASN A 185 2.88 -2.85 3.81
N LEU A 186 3.09 -3.76 4.74
CA LEU A 186 2.72 -5.16 4.63
C LEU A 186 1.78 -5.50 5.77
N SER A 187 0.51 -5.73 5.46
CA SER A 187 -0.49 -6.30 6.34
C SER A 187 -0.54 -7.82 6.25
N VAL A 188 -1.28 -8.45 7.17
CA VAL A 188 -1.53 -9.89 7.17
C VAL A 188 -3.01 -10.16 7.36
N SER A 189 -3.62 -10.92 6.43
CA SER A 189 -5.04 -11.28 6.46
C SER A 189 -5.39 -12.13 7.69
N ASP A 190 -6.57 -11.88 8.26
CA ASP A 190 -7.14 -12.68 9.38
C ASP A 190 -7.91 -13.93 8.91
N GLY A 191 -8.11 -14.08 7.61
CA GLY A 191 -8.87 -15.19 7.01
C GLY A 191 -10.29 -14.82 6.58
N THR A 192 -10.72 -13.57 6.75
CA THR A 192 -12.09 -13.15 6.39
C THR A 192 -12.25 -12.93 4.90
N TYR A 193 -11.39 -12.13 4.27
CA TYR A 193 -11.44 -11.85 2.84
C TYR A 193 -10.49 -12.73 2.04
N HIS A 194 -9.30 -12.96 2.57
CA HIS A 194 -8.24 -13.77 1.97
C HIS A 194 -7.72 -14.77 3.01
N PRO A 195 -7.21 -15.94 2.62
CA PRO A 195 -6.73 -16.94 3.54
C PRO A 195 -5.68 -16.37 4.50
N ALA A 196 -5.84 -16.64 5.80
CA ALA A 196 -4.81 -16.35 6.79
C ALA A 196 -3.59 -17.26 6.60
N PRO A 197 -2.38 -16.82 7.01
CA PRO A 197 -1.23 -17.70 7.06
C PRO A 197 -1.47 -18.90 7.98
N SER A 198 -1.08 -20.10 7.55
CA SER A 198 -1.16 -21.29 8.39
C SER A 198 -0.44 -21.09 9.73
N PHE A 199 -1.04 -21.54 10.84
CA PHE A 199 -0.40 -21.47 12.16
C PHE A 199 0.96 -22.19 12.20
N TRP A 200 1.10 -23.28 11.46
CA TRP A 200 2.33 -24.07 11.35
C TRP A 200 3.21 -23.67 10.15
N GLY A 201 2.76 -22.71 9.37
CA GLY A 201 3.46 -22.21 8.20
C GLY A 201 4.61 -21.24 8.53
N PRO A 202 5.13 -20.53 7.51
CA PRO A 202 6.16 -19.53 7.67
C PRO A 202 5.78 -18.48 8.73
N ARG A 203 6.77 -18.01 9.50
CA ARG A 203 6.60 -16.96 10.51
C ARG A 203 7.14 -15.62 10.05
N ARG A 204 7.50 -15.54 8.79
CA ARG A 204 7.95 -14.33 8.12
C ARG A 204 7.32 -14.28 6.74
N LEU A 205 6.69 -13.17 6.45
CA LEU A 205 6.24 -12.76 5.13
C LEU A 205 7.03 -11.52 4.71
N SER A 206 7.20 -11.30 3.43
CA SER A 206 7.86 -10.10 2.93
C SER A 206 7.45 -9.80 1.49
N TRP A 207 7.57 -8.53 1.14
CA TRP A 207 7.56 -8.04 -0.22
C TRP A 207 8.58 -6.91 -0.33
N THR A 208 8.85 -6.43 -1.54
CA THR A 208 9.84 -5.37 -1.74
C THR A 208 9.27 -4.28 -2.63
N CYS A 209 9.33 -3.03 -2.18
CA CYS A 209 9.18 -1.85 -3.01
C CYS A 209 10.58 -1.38 -3.41
N GLN A 210 11.02 -1.75 -4.63
CA GLN A 210 12.38 -1.47 -5.12
C GLN A 210 12.61 0.02 -5.38
N SER A 211 11.56 0.72 -5.85
CA SER A 211 11.55 2.16 -6.03
C SER A 211 10.12 2.68 -5.94
N LEU A 212 9.98 3.91 -5.49
CA LEU A 212 8.73 4.66 -5.50
C LEU A 212 9.06 6.13 -5.74
N GLN A 213 8.47 6.70 -6.78
CA GLN A 213 8.66 8.09 -7.15
C GLN A 213 7.33 8.77 -7.42
N VAL A 214 7.27 10.07 -7.16
CA VAL A 214 6.13 10.91 -7.53
C VAL A 214 6.63 12.04 -8.42
N GLU A 215 5.96 12.20 -9.52
CA GLU A 215 6.17 13.31 -10.48
C GLU A 215 4.98 14.28 -10.46
N ARG A 216 5.29 15.57 -10.59
CA ARG A 216 4.32 16.68 -10.64
C ARG A 216 4.61 17.62 -11.80
#